data_bbdbc1d17e1ebbf59e314b2c238cd59e
#
_entry.id   bbdbc1d17e1ebbf59e314b2c238cd59e
#
_cell.length_a   1.000
_cell.length_b   1.000
_cell.length_c   1.000
_cell.angle_alpha   90.00
_cell.angle_beta   90.00
_cell.angle_gamma   90.00
#
_symmetry.space_group_name_H-M   'P 1'
#
loop_
_entity.id
_entity.type
_entity.pdbx_description
1 polymer ?
#
loop_
_entity_poly.entity_id
_entity_poly.type
_entity_poly.pdbx_seq_one_letter_code
_entity_poly.pdbx_strand_id
1 'polypeptide(L)'
;MNWTLEVVPLPVTDMDRAKEFYANKAGFTVDLDDEVAPGMRIIQMTPPGSRCSLAMIEGMPSAPGMKEMAPGTLQGLQLCVTDIEAARAELTGRGVDVSPVRHVGATGWEDGKGETWNSFMSFEDPDGNGWVVQEAPSELSER
;
A
#
# COMPACT_ATOMS: atom_id res chain seq x y z
N MET A 1 14.14 19.02 15.99
CA MET A 1 12.93 18.96 15.13
C MET A 1 12.72 17.54 14.69
N ASN A 2 11.48 17.04 14.81
CA ASN A 2 11.13 15.69 14.34
C ASN A 2 10.65 15.75 12.88
N TRP A 3 11.05 14.76 12.11
CA TRP A 3 10.62 14.61 10.73
C TRP A 3 9.84 13.31 10.61
N THR A 4 8.56 13.39 10.28
CA THR A 4 7.68 12.23 10.17
C THR A 4 7.18 12.08 8.74
N LEU A 5 7.22 10.84 8.22
CA LEU A 5 6.60 10.53 6.93
C LEU A 5 5.11 10.29 7.16
N GLU A 6 4.27 11.21 6.68
CA GLU A 6 2.84 11.20 6.95
C GLU A 6 1.99 10.77 5.76
N VAL A 7 2.39 11.14 4.55
CA VAL A 7 1.59 10.90 3.35
C VAL A 7 2.50 10.55 2.18
N VAL A 8 2.10 9.53 1.42
CA VAL A 8 2.73 9.14 0.16
C VAL A 8 1.71 9.33 -0.95
N PRO A 9 2.03 10.08 -2.03
CA PRO A 9 1.13 10.21 -3.16
C PRO A 9 1.04 8.91 -3.95
N LEU A 10 -0.16 8.54 -4.37
CA LEU A 10 -0.45 7.32 -5.13
C LEU A 10 -0.98 7.70 -6.51
N PRO A 11 -0.22 7.43 -7.59
CA PRO A 11 -0.67 7.80 -8.94
C PRO A 11 -1.66 6.76 -9.48
N VAL A 12 -2.88 7.20 -9.77
CA VAL A 12 -3.96 6.34 -10.28
C VAL A 12 -4.69 7.01 -11.44
N THR A 13 -5.29 6.21 -12.33
CA THR A 13 -6.07 6.73 -13.46
C THR A 13 -7.51 7.04 -13.07
N ASP A 14 -8.10 6.22 -12.19
CA ASP A 14 -9.50 6.30 -11.79
C ASP A 14 -9.59 6.23 -10.27
N MET A 15 -9.88 7.35 -9.63
CA MET A 15 -9.89 7.46 -8.18
C MET A 15 -11.00 6.61 -7.55
N ASP A 16 -12.16 6.50 -8.20
CA ASP A 16 -13.25 5.67 -7.67
C ASP A 16 -12.90 4.18 -7.72
N ARG A 17 -12.28 3.72 -8.80
CA ARG A 17 -11.81 2.35 -8.91
C ARG A 17 -10.72 2.03 -7.89
N ALA A 18 -9.78 2.94 -7.73
CA ALA A 18 -8.71 2.79 -6.74
C ALA A 18 -9.27 2.79 -5.31
N LYS A 19 -10.19 3.69 -5.00
CA LYS A 19 -10.85 3.74 -3.69
C LYS A 19 -11.56 2.42 -3.38
N GLU A 20 -12.29 1.88 -4.33
CA GLU A 20 -12.98 0.58 -4.18
C GLU A 20 -11.97 -0.53 -3.84
N PHE A 21 -10.86 -0.59 -4.55
CA PHE A 21 -9.81 -1.57 -4.28
C PHE A 21 -9.22 -1.41 -2.87
N TYR A 22 -8.77 -0.20 -2.53
CA TYR A 22 -8.08 0.01 -1.26
C TYR A 22 -9.01 -0.11 -0.06
N ALA A 23 -10.22 0.41 -0.14
CA ALA A 23 -11.16 0.37 0.97
C ALA A 23 -11.77 -1.03 1.16
N ASN A 24 -12.24 -1.67 0.08
CA ASN A 24 -13.03 -2.88 0.18
C ASN A 24 -12.22 -4.17 -0.01
N LYS A 25 -11.11 -4.12 -0.74
CA LYS A 25 -10.25 -5.29 -0.94
C LYS A 25 -9.00 -5.28 -0.08
N ALA A 26 -8.25 -4.20 -0.07
CA ALA A 26 -7.08 -4.09 0.79
C ALA A 26 -7.44 -3.81 2.25
N GLY A 27 -8.61 -3.25 2.52
CA GLY A 27 -9.09 -3.01 3.88
C GLY A 27 -8.56 -1.72 4.51
N PHE A 28 -8.13 -0.76 3.70
CA PHE A 28 -7.67 0.54 4.20
C PHE A 28 -8.84 1.40 4.64
N THR A 29 -8.62 2.25 5.64
CA THR A 29 -9.61 3.23 6.08
C THR A 29 -9.55 4.45 5.19
N VAL A 30 -10.71 4.89 4.68
CA VAL A 30 -10.82 6.16 3.96
C VAL A 30 -10.98 7.28 4.99
N ASP A 31 -9.96 8.11 5.13
CA ASP A 31 -9.95 9.22 6.10
C ASP A 31 -10.61 10.47 5.54
N LEU A 32 -10.45 10.69 4.24
CA LEU A 32 -10.95 11.86 3.54
C LEU A 32 -11.29 11.48 2.10
N ASP A 33 -12.42 11.96 1.62
CA ASP A 33 -12.79 11.94 0.21
C ASP A 33 -13.62 13.20 -0.05
N ASP A 34 -12.94 14.24 -0.51
CA ASP A 34 -13.56 15.57 -0.65
C ASP A 34 -13.10 16.27 -1.92
N GLU A 35 -14.01 17.05 -2.47
CA GLU A 35 -13.69 18.07 -3.45
C GLU A 35 -13.30 19.34 -2.68
N VAL A 36 -11.98 19.53 -2.49
CA VAL A 36 -11.44 20.62 -1.65
C VAL A 36 -11.50 21.98 -2.31
N ALA A 37 -11.65 22.01 -3.63
CA ALA A 37 -11.89 23.20 -4.45
C ALA A 37 -12.55 22.74 -5.76
N PRO A 38 -13.16 23.63 -6.57
CA PRO A 38 -13.78 23.22 -7.82
C PRO A 38 -12.82 22.43 -8.71
N GLY A 39 -13.16 21.19 -9.05
CA GLY A 39 -12.33 20.30 -9.86
C GLY A 39 -11.13 19.67 -9.15
N MET A 40 -10.94 19.91 -7.86
CA MET A 40 -9.86 19.33 -7.05
C MET A 40 -10.39 18.33 -6.05
N ARG A 41 -10.15 17.05 -6.28
CA ARG A 41 -10.57 15.97 -5.38
C ARG A 41 -9.37 15.33 -4.73
N ILE A 42 -9.47 15.08 -3.42
CA ILE A 42 -8.47 14.37 -2.63
C ILE A 42 -9.13 13.19 -1.94
N ILE A 43 -8.55 12.01 -2.10
CA ILE A 43 -8.89 10.83 -1.30
C ILE A 43 -7.65 10.44 -0.51
N GLN A 44 -7.79 10.42 0.81
CA GLN A 44 -6.71 9.98 1.70
C GLN A 44 -7.14 8.71 2.41
N MET A 45 -6.26 7.72 2.41
CA MET A 45 -6.52 6.39 2.97
C MET A 45 -5.35 5.95 3.83
N THR A 46 -5.65 5.19 4.88
CA THR A 46 -4.63 4.71 5.81
C THR A 46 -4.77 3.20 6.02
N PRO A 47 -3.70 2.42 5.86
CA PRO A 47 -3.71 1.02 6.26
C PRO A 47 -4.04 0.88 7.75
N PRO A 48 -4.77 -0.17 8.16
CA PRO A 48 -5.10 -0.37 9.57
C PRO A 48 -3.85 -0.38 10.46
N GLY A 49 -3.84 0.45 11.51
CA GLY A 49 -2.72 0.55 12.44
C GLY A 49 -1.54 1.38 11.95
N SER A 50 -1.55 1.86 10.72
CA SER A 50 -0.48 2.72 10.18
C SER A 50 -0.71 4.19 10.55
N ARG A 51 0.38 4.95 10.65
CA ARG A 51 0.35 6.41 10.77
C ARG A 51 0.55 7.09 9.42
N CYS A 52 1.22 6.41 8.49
CA CYS A 52 1.44 6.94 7.16
C CYS A 52 0.24 6.63 6.27
N SER A 53 -0.23 7.63 5.55
CA SER A 53 -1.38 7.55 4.66
C SER A 53 -0.98 7.59 3.20
N LEU A 54 -1.90 7.16 2.33
CA LEU A 54 -1.79 7.32 0.88
C LEU A 54 -2.77 8.41 0.45
N ALA A 55 -2.36 9.27 -0.49
CA ALA A 55 -3.25 10.29 -1.04
C ALA A 55 -3.35 10.15 -2.56
N MET A 56 -4.58 10.13 -3.06
CA MET A 56 -4.88 10.25 -4.48
C MET A 56 -5.43 11.64 -4.71
N ILE A 57 -4.90 12.34 -5.71
CA ILE A 57 -5.22 13.75 -5.96
C ILE A 57 -5.57 13.93 -7.42
N GLU A 58 -6.67 14.62 -7.69
CA GLU A 58 -7.13 14.96 -9.03
C GLU A 58 -7.36 16.46 -9.12
N GLY A 59 -6.93 17.06 -10.25
CA GLY A 59 -7.19 18.46 -10.54
C GLY A 59 -6.26 19.46 -9.84
N MET A 60 -5.28 18.99 -9.06
CA MET A 60 -4.30 19.86 -8.42
C MET A 60 -3.04 19.92 -9.27
N PRO A 61 -2.49 21.13 -9.53
CA PRO A 61 -1.23 21.22 -10.25
C PRO A 61 -0.08 20.69 -9.40
N SER A 62 0.89 20.06 -10.04
CA SER A 62 2.12 19.62 -9.39
C SER A 62 2.88 20.79 -8.81
N ALA A 63 3.56 20.59 -7.69
CA ALA A 63 4.42 21.60 -7.09
C ALA A 63 5.56 21.96 -8.07
N PRO A 64 6.00 23.22 -8.11
CA PRO A 64 7.09 23.62 -8.99
C PRO A 64 8.33 22.74 -8.79
N GLY A 65 8.88 22.21 -9.87
CA GLY A 65 10.06 21.33 -9.84
C GLY A 65 9.77 19.88 -9.55
N MET A 66 8.53 19.53 -9.21
CA MET A 66 8.13 18.13 -8.98
C MET A 66 7.74 17.47 -10.31
N LYS A 67 8.21 16.24 -10.48
CA LYS A 67 7.83 15.42 -11.63
C LYS A 67 6.56 14.66 -11.32
N GLU A 68 5.66 14.59 -12.29
CA GLU A 68 4.47 13.75 -12.16
C GLU A 68 4.86 12.27 -12.27
N MET A 69 4.24 11.45 -11.42
CA MET A 69 4.33 10.00 -11.55
C MET A 69 3.19 9.50 -12.42
N ALA A 70 3.52 8.72 -13.44
CA ALA A 70 2.50 8.04 -14.24
C ALA A 70 1.77 6.98 -13.37
N PRO A 71 0.45 6.77 -13.58
CA PRO A 71 -0.27 5.70 -12.89
C PRO A 71 0.41 4.35 -13.07
N GLY A 72 0.46 3.57 -11.98
CA GLY A 72 1.07 2.23 -12.00
C GLY A 72 2.59 2.20 -11.86
N THR A 73 3.25 3.34 -11.71
CA THR A 73 4.72 3.39 -11.63
C THR A 73 5.27 3.30 -10.22
N LEU A 74 4.44 3.47 -9.20
CA LEU A 74 4.87 3.36 -7.81
C LEU A 74 5.03 1.89 -7.45
N GLN A 75 6.24 1.49 -7.07
CA GLN A 75 6.57 0.10 -6.76
C GLN A 75 7.25 -0.01 -5.41
N GLY A 76 6.94 -1.11 -4.69
CA GLY A 76 7.65 -1.45 -3.49
C GLY A 76 7.19 -0.72 -2.23
N LEU A 77 5.99 -0.15 -2.21
CA LEU A 77 5.40 0.28 -0.94
C LEU A 77 5.27 -0.94 -0.05
N GLN A 78 5.77 -0.84 1.17
CA GLN A 78 5.91 -2.00 2.04
C GLN A 78 5.01 -1.90 3.27
N LEU A 79 4.19 -2.92 3.45
CA LEU A 79 3.36 -3.13 4.62
C LEU A 79 4.01 -4.20 5.49
N CYS A 80 3.99 -4.02 6.81
CA CYS A 80 4.46 -5.04 7.76
C CYS A 80 3.28 -5.61 8.53
N VAL A 81 3.24 -6.93 8.65
CA VAL A 81 2.23 -7.67 9.41
C VAL A 81 2.93 -8.64 10.35
N THR A 82 2.23 -9.07 11.40
CA THR A 82 2.79 -10.03 12.37
C THR A 82 2.54 -11.49 11.99
N ASP A 83 1.57 -11.74 11.08
CA ASP A 83 1.25 -13.08 10.58
C ASP A 83 0.93 -12.98 9.10
N ILE A 84 1.92 -13.27 8.26
CA ILE A 84 1.79 -13.09 6.81
C ILE A 84 0.81 -14.09 6.18
N GLU A 85 0.69 -15.29 6.74
CA GLU A 85 -0.25 -16.29 6.20
C GLU A 85 -1.69 -15.88 6.48
N ALA A 86 -1.96 -15.35 7.67
CA ALA A 86 -3.27 -14.79 8.00
C ALA A 86 -3.58 -13.57 7.13
N ALA A 87 -2.62 -12.69 6.92
CA ALA A 87 -2.78 -11.53 6.05
C ALA A 87 -3.08 -11.94 4.59
N ARG A 88 -2.39 -12.97 4.10
CA ARG A 88 -2.64 -13.51 2.77
C ARG A 88 -4.06 -14.06 2.62
N ALA A 89 -4.50 -14.82 3.61
CA ALA A 89 -5.87 -15.38 3.62
C ALA A 89 -6.92 -14.25 3.64
N GLU A 90 -6.66 -13.19 4.39
CA GLU A 90 -7.55 -12.03 4.45
C GLU A 90 -7.67 -11.31 3.10
N LEU A 91 -6.55 -11.04 2.45
CA LEU A 91 -6.53 -10.40 1.13
C LEU A 91 -7.15 -11.28 0.05
N THR A 92 -6.80 -12.55 -0.01
CA THR A 92 -7.38 -13.48 -0.99
C THR A 92 -8.88 -13.67 -0.76
N GLY A 93 -9.33 -13.67 0.48
CA GLY A 93 -10.75 -13.74 0.83
C GLY A 93 -11.56 -12.54 0.33
N ARG A 94 -10.93 -11.39 0.17
CA ARG A 94 -11.55 -10.20 -0.40
C ARG A 94 -11.35 -10.07 -1.91
N GLY A 95 -10.75 -11.05 -2.55
CA GLY A 95 -10.57 -11.09 -4.00
C GLY A 95 -9.30 -10.41 -4.51
N VAL A 96 -8.33 -10.15 -3.66
CA VAL A 96 -7.02 -9.63 -4.10
C VAL A 96 -6.17 -10.79 -4.63
N ASP A 97 -5.56 -10.58 -5.80
CA ASP A 97 -4.60 -11.52 -6.35
C ASP A 97 -3.24 -11.30 -5.70
N VAL A 98 -2.91 -12.12 -4.72
CA VAL A 98 -1.69 -12.01 -3.91
C VAL A 98 -0.73 -13.12 -4.29
N SER A 99 0.56 -12.81 -4.44
CA SER A 99 1.59 -13.80 -4.67
C SER A 99 1.65 -14.83 -3.53
N PRO A 100 2.22 -16.03 -3.77
CA PRO A 100 2.58 -16.91 -2.68
C PRO A 100 3.55 -16.25 -1.70
N VAL A 101 3.58 -16.72 -0.46
CA VAL A 101 4.60 -16.31 0.50
C VAL A 101 5.95 -16.90 0.09
N ARG A 102 6.98 -16.06 0.05
CA ARG A 102 8.34 -16.42 -0.33
C ARG A 102 9.35 -15.79 0.61
N HIS A 103 10.56 -16.32 0.57
CA HIS A 103 11.69 -15.80 1.34
C HIS A 103 12.96 -15.79 0.49
N VAL A 104 13.95 -15.03 0.92
CA VAL A 104 15.26 -15.04 0.29
C VAL A 104 16.12 -16.13 0.94
N GLY A 105 16.47 -17.16 0.15
CA GLY A 105 17.35 -18.24 0.57
C GLY A 105 18.76 -18.07 0.02
N ALA A 106 19.57 -19.13 0.15
CA ALA A 106 20.99 -19.10 -0.24
C ALA A 106 21.19 -18.86 -1.75
N THR A 107 20.24 -19.28 -2.58
CA THR A 107 20.34 -19.19 -4.04
C THR A 107 19.33 -18.26 -4.68
N GLY A 108 18.65 -17.43 -3.88
CA GLY A 108 17.63 -16.50 -4.34
C GLY A 108 16.28 -16.75 -3.68
N TRP A 109 15.21 -16.35 -4.35
CA TRP A 109 13.85 -16.49 -3.81
C TRP A 109 13.42 -17.96 -3.79
N GLU A 110 12.88 -18.36 -2.66
CA GLU A 110 12.35 -19.71 -2.42
C GLU A 110 10.91 -19.63 -1.89
N ASP A 111 10.13 -20.69 -2.14
CA ASP A 111 8.74 -20.75 -1.69
C ASP A 111 8.66 -20.95 -0.16
N GLY A 112 7.62 -20.37 0.44
CA GLY A 112 7.32 -20.52 1.86
C GLY A 112 7.95 -19.45 2.74
N LYS A 113 7.65 -19.55 4.03
CA LYS A 113 8.18 -18.63 5.04
C LYS A 113 9.67 -18.88 5.31
N GLY A 114 10.39 -17.79 5.54
CA GLY A 114 11.76 -17.82 6.05
C GLY A 114 11.82 -17.48 7.54
N GLU A 115 13.01 -17.10 7.97
CA GLU A 115 13.27 -16.64 9.33
C GLU A 115 12.67 -15.24 9.57
N THR A 116 12.89 -14.70 10.77
CA THR A 116 12.41 -13.36 11.15
C THR A 116 12.79 -12.31 10.11
N TRP A 117 11.84 -11.47 9.71
CA TRP A 117 11.97 -10.43 8.67
C TRP A 117 12.19 -10.96 7.25
N ASN A 118 12.12 -12.25 7.04
CA ASN A 118 12.38 -12.86 5.75
C ASN A 118 11.18 -13.69 5.26
N SER A 119 10.02 -13.07 5.23
CA SER A 119 8.82 -13.63 4.60
C SER A 119 8.08 -12.51 3.91
N PHE A 120 7.81 -12.69 2.62
CA PHE A 120 7.27 -11.64 1.75
C PHE A 120 6.16 -12.18 0.85
N MET A 121 5.24 -11.31 0.51
CA MET A 121 4.28 -11.51 -0.58
C MET A 121 4.04 -10.17 -1.25
N SER A 122 3.41 -10.17 -2.41
CA SER A 122 3.15 -8.95 -3.16
C SER A 122 1.79 -8.95 -3.82
N PHE A 123 1.27 -7.76 -4.08
CA PHE A 123 0.06 -7.54 -4.86
C PHE A 123 0.14 -6.20 -5.58
N GLU A 124 -0.75 -6.00 -6.53
CA GLU A 124 -0.86 -4.76 -7.29
C GLU A 124 -2.25 -4.17 -7.14
N ASP A 125 -2.35 -2.85 -7.24
CA ASP A 125 -3.63 -2.19 -7.38
C ASP A 125 -4.12 -2.25 -8.85
N PRO A 126 -5.33 -1.74 -9.17
CA PRO A 126 -5.84 -1.80 -10.54
C PRO A 126 -4.99 -1.11 -11.60
N ASP A 127 -4.15 -0.14 -11.22
CA ASP A 127 -3.24 0.55 -12.14
C ASP A 127 -1.88 -0.14 -12.26
N GLY A 128 -1.58 -1.12 -11.42
CA GLY A 128 -0.29 -1.79 -11.39
C GLY A 128 0.70 -1.21 -10.37
N ASN A 129 0.28 -0.29 -9.50
CA ASN A 129 1.13 0.12 -8.39
C ASN A 129 1.38 -1.08 -7.48
N GLY A 130 2.64 -1.34 -7.18
CA GLY A 130 3.07 -2.58 -6.53
C GLY A 130 3.29 -2.42 -5.03
N TRP A 131 2.77 -3.38 -4.29
CA TRP A 131 2.88 -3.46 -2.83
C TRP A 131 3.62 -4.71 -2.43
N VAL A 132 4.43 -4.59 -1.38
CA VAL A 132 5.11 -5.70 -0.72
C VAL A 132 4.57 -5.81 0.70
N VAL A 133 4.28 -7.03 1.13
CA VAL A 133 3.94 -7.33 2.52
C VAL A 133 5.05 -8.16 3.12
N GLN A 134 5.57 -7.73 4.25
CA GLN A 134 6.63 -8.41 4.98
C GLN A 134 6.13 -8.82 6.37
N GLU A 135 6.50 -10.01 6.81
CA GLU A 135 6.26 -10.40 8.18
C GLU A 135 7.31 -9.80 9.12
N ALA A 136 6.85 -9.17 10.18
CA ALA A 136 7.67 -8.54 11.19
C ALA A 136 7.39 -9.17 12.56
N PRO A 137 8.35 -9.12 13.49
CA PRO A 137 8.09 -9.55 14.87
C PRO A 137 6.97 -8.74 15.52
N SER A 138 6.25 -9.36 16.47
CA SER A 138 5.13 -8.71 17.16
C SER A 138 5.53 -7.43 17.90
N GLU A 139 6.76 -7.32 18.33
CA GLU A 139 7.27 -6.13 19.02
C GLU A 139 7.22 -4.86 18.16
N LEU A 140 7.19 -5.01 16.83
CA LEU A 140 7.12 -3.87 15.93
C LEU A 140 5.76 -3.17 15.99
N SER A 141 4.70 -3.91 16.28
CA SER A 141 3.34 -3.37 16.35
C SER A 141 3.11 -2.44 17.54
N GLU A 142 4.02 -2.40 18.49
CA GLU A 142 3.95 -1.58 19.70
C GLU A 142 4.66 -0.22 19.58
N ARG A 143 5.25 0.07 18.46
CA ARG A 143 5.94 1.35 18.24
C ARG A 143 5.00 2.53 18.09
#